data_b4314413e5646868abb6c9b961778eb0
#
_entry.id   b4314413e5646868abb6c9b961778eb0
#
_cell.length_a   1.000
_cell.length_b   1.000
_cell.length_c   1.000
_cell.angle_alpha   90.00
_cell.angle_beta   90.00
_cell.angle_gamma   90.00
#
_symmetry.space_group_name_H-M   'P 1'
#
loop_
_entity.id
_entity.type
_entity.pdbx_description
1 polymer ?
#
loop_
_entity_poly.entity_id
_entity_poly.type
_entity_poly.pdbx_seq_one_letter_code
_entity_poly.pdbx_strand_id
1 'polypeptide(L)'
;MKTFLQGLAAPRGRTGFQVLAAGLIGLTVLTQRASAADRFLPAAPEAGVEIPPATIKFGMRPYADNTFYIIGMKKGWFTDVGISFDPAPYGLKANDSNVTTLLLNGQLDLISEFCPLMLPTYKDAAKLKCIGFTDNFLANAILANPALKLKTFKEYIADGLGFEAALKATLAPMKGKTLVGAPQLSDRAFEEYINKTSGAGFKLEVLDDAKSLVLAKAGREDFVNPEGAPIVYTLRQAGWTNLVDIGDLIKYGPGGVESPIEPLIGIVGLGANSDYVNAHQNTILRFMSVVWRIIDATKADPSLYELQAPYLNSFAGTNLDGKGVEATVNILHPFTTFDANKQYYDDKASTVYYANVWSAIIKDFEAHGIIPAGKIAPDDVVWGGPIWHQLVDYRTKTDELMTKLKGMTLASDKQALADKAKIFYAGYDFLDAYRLALAASN
;
A
#
# COMPACT_ATOMS: atom_id res chain seq x y z
N MET A 1 31.18 41.21 28.91
CA MET A 1 32.09 42.22 28.34
C MET A 1 31.37 42.78 27.12
N LYS A 2 30.66 43.89 27.30
CA LYS A 2 30.87 45.26 26.78
C LYS A 2 31.05 45.32 25.27
N THR A 3 29.97 45.68 24.49
CA THR A 3 29.67 47.05 24.01
C THR A 3 30.55 47.49 22.83
N PHE A 4 29.91 47.76 21.67
CA PHE A 4 30.08 49.04 21.00
C PHE A 4 28.93 49.26 20.01
N LEU A 5 28.21 50.34 20.26
CA LEU A 5 27.24 51.08 19.41
C LEU A 5 27.98 52.24 18.70
N GLN A 6 27.39 52.71 17.65
CA GLN A 6 27.36 54.07 17.04
C GLN A 6 27.57 53.99 15.54
N GLY A 7 26.75 54.47 14.62
CA GLY A 7 25.91 55.67 14.63
C GLY A 7 26.36 56.55 13.46
N LEU A 8 25.40 57.08 12.66
CA LEU A 8 25.44 58.35 11.90
C LEU A 8 24.52 58.19 10.68
N ALA A 9 23.35 58.74 10.68
CA ALA A 9 22.95 60.14 10.40
C ALA A 9 22.72 60.42 8.90
N ALA A 10 21.45 60.75 8.61
CA ALA A 10 20.94 61.21 7.30
C ALA A 10 21.33 62.67 7.01
N PRO A 11 21.13 63.14 5.78
CA PRO A 11 20.43 64.40 5.65
C PRO A 11 19.23 64.42 4.70
N ARG A 12 18.34 65.35 5.02
CA ARG A 12 17.15 65.75 4.31
C ARG A 12 17.47 66.62 3.10
N GLY A 13 16.66 66.49 2.04
CA GLY A 13 16.60 67.52 0.96
C GLY A 13 15.29 67.39 0.20
N ARG A 14 14.58 68.50 0.11
CA ARG A 14 13.21 68.76 -0.31
C ARG A 14 13.06 68.99 -1.82
N THR A 15 11.78 68.91 -2.26
CA THR A 15 11.08 69.56 -3.43
C THR A 15 11.14 68.70 -4.69
N GLY A 16 10.08 68.23 -5.33
CA GLY A 16 8.76 68.83 -5.59
C GLY A 16 8.52 68.58 -7.08
N PHE A 17 7.50 67.97 -7.51
CA PHE A 17 6.56 68.34 -8.55
C PHE A 17 5.71 67.15 -9.01
N GLN A 18 4.43 67.40 -9.10
CA GLN A 18 3.37 66.51 -9.55
C GLN A 18 3.46 66.21 -11.04
N VAL A 19 3.23 64.96 -11.49
CA VAL A 19 2.50 64.68 -12.72
C VAL A 19 1.65 63.45 -12.50
N LEU A 20 0.34 63.62 -12.62
CA LEU A 20 -0.64 62.55 -12.74
C LEU A 20 -0.37 61.74 -14.02
N ALA A 21 -0.18 60.45 -13.89
CA ALA A 21 -0.42 59.48 -14.95
C ALA A 21 -1.22 58.34 -14.37
N ALA A 22 -2.51 58.28 -14.70
CA ALA A 22 -3.38 57.15 -14.45
C ALA A 22 -2.89 55.96 -15.26
N GLY A 23 -2.17 55.07 -14.61
CA GLY A 23 -1.81 53.76 -15.16
C GLY A 23 -2.68 52.72 -14.50
N LEU A 24 -3.63 52.15 -15.23
CA LEU A 24 -4.33 50.91 -14.88
C LEU A 24 -3.26 49.80 -14.67
N ILE A 25 -2.88 49.59 -13.44
CA ILE A 25 -2.19 48.33 -13.07
C ILE A 25 -3.28 47.29 -13.00
N GLY A 26 -3.47 46.59 -14.11
CA GLY A 26 -4.18 45.34 -14.12
C GLY A 26 -3.50 44.39 -13.13
N LEU A 27 -4.13 44.18 -11.99
CA LEU A 27 -3.84 43.03 -11.12
C LEU A 27 -4.15 41.79 -11.93
N THR A 28 -3.18 41.32 -12.72
CA THR A 28 -3.15 39.90 -13.12
C THR A 28 -2.96 39.12 -11.82
N VAL A 29 -4.07 38.76 -11.22
CA VAL A 29 -4.12 37.61 -10.29
C VAL A 29 -3.62 36.43 -11.12
N LEU A 30 -2.34 36.12 -11.01
CA LEU A 30 -1.81 34.82 -11.33
C LEU A 30 -2.51 33.88 -10.36
N THR A 31 -3.74 33.47 -10.72
CA THR A 31 -4.25 32.19 -10.27
C THR A 31 -3.19 31.19 -10.74
N GLN A 32 -2.28 30.82 -9.83
CA GLN A 32 -1.58 29.56 -9.97
C GLN A 32 -2.70 28.54 -10.16
N ARG A 33 -2.95 28.16 -11.42
CA ARG A 33 -3.65 26.94 -11.71
C ARG A 33 -2.87 25.89 -10.92
N ALA A 34 -3.52 25.33 -9.90
CA ALA A 34 -3.08 24.06 -9.36
C ALA A 34 -2.74 23.22 -10.61
N SER A 35 -1.50 22.76 -10.69
CA SER A 35 -1.06 21.86 -11.74
C SER A 35 -2.17 20.81 -11.86
N ALA A 36 -2.74 20.66 -13.06
CA ALA A 36 -3.72 19.60 -13.26
C ALA A 36 -3.04 18.35 -12.73
N ALA A 37 -3.65 17.74 -11.69
CA ALA A 37 -3.07 16.58 -11.05
C ALA A 37 -2.70 15.58 -12.15
N ASP A 38 -1.48 15.08 -12.13
CA ASP A 38 -1.05 14.05 -13.07
C ASP A 38 -2.08 12.92 -13.02
N ARG A 39 -2.75 12.67 -14.13
CA ARG A 39 -3.72 11.58 -14.24
C ARG A 39 -3.09 10.45 -15.00
N PHE A 40 -3.39 9.23 -14.60
CA PHE A 40 -3.10 8.06 -15.42
C PHE A 40 -3.89 8.19 -16.73
N LEU A 41 -3.18 8.25 -17.85
CA LEU A 41 -3.78 8.29 -19.19
C LEU A 41 -3.50 6.96 -19.88
N PRO A 42 -4.53 6.14 -20.18
CA PRO A 42 -4.33 4.83 -20.81
C PRO A 42 -3.53 4.95 -22.11
N ALA A 43 -2.42 4.22 -22.20
CA ALA A 43 -1.69 4.10 -23.45
C ALA A 43 -2.37 3.10 -24.40
N ALA A 44 -2.18 3.29 -25.71
CA ALA A 44 -2.54 2.28 -26.67
C ALA A 44 -1.62 1.06 -26.51
N PRO A 45 -2.12 -0.16 -26.83
CA PRO A 45 -1.28 -1.35 -26.90
C PRO A 45 -0.15 -1.15 -27.92
N GLU A 46 1.03 -1.75 -27.66
CA GLU A 46 2.10 -1.75 -28.66
C GLU A 46 1.65 -2.44 -29.95
N ALA A 47 2.16 -1.94 -31.06
CA ALA A 47 1.94 -2.57 -32.36
C ALA A 47 2.66 -3.93 -32.44
N GLY A 48 2.06 -4.86 -33.16
CA GLY A 48 2.62 -6.21 -33.36
C GLY A 48 2.37 -7.14 -32.18
N VAL A 49 3.06 -8.28 -32.17
CA VAL A 49 2.84 -9.39 -31.22
C VAL A 49 4.03 -9.61 -30.27
N GLU A 50 5.16 -8.97 -30.54
CA GLU A 50 6.33 -9.06 -29.68
C GLU A 50 6.13 -8.25 -28.39
N ILE A 51 6.59 -8.80 -27.27
CA ILE A 51 6.57 -8.13 -25.96
C ILE A 51 7.89 -7.41 -25.79
N PRO A 52 7.90 -6.07 -25.66
CA PRO A 52 9.13 -5.34 -25.42
C PRO A 52 9.73 -5.73 -24.05
N PRO A 53 11.04 -6.03 -23.98
CA PRO A 53 11.67 -6.30 -22.69
C PRO A 53 11.74 -5.04 -21.84
N ALA A 54 11.55 -5.21 -20.53
CA ALA A 54 11.66 -4.14 -19.54
C ALA A 54 12.44 -4.63 -18.32
N THR A 55 13.27 -3.75 -17.76
CA THR A 55 13.93 -3.99 -16.47
C THR A 55 13.38 -3.02 -15.46
N ILE A 56 12.90 -3.53 -14.33
CA ILE A 56 12.27 -2.75 -13.27
C ILE A 56 13.16 -2.74 -12.03
N LYS A 57 13.47 -1.55 -11.53
CA LYS A 57 14.09 -1.37 -10.23
C LYS A 57 13.01 -1.51 -9.17
N PHE A 58 12.87 -2.72 -8.65
CA PHE A 58 11.81 -3.06 -7.71
C PHE A 58 12.32 -3.19 -6.28
N GLY A 59 11.65 -2.50 -5.34
CA GLY A 59 11.93 -2.57 -3.91
C GLY A 59 10.86 -3.33 -3.14
N MET A 60 11.30 -4.23 -2.25
CA MET A 60 10.41 -5.00 -1.37
C MET A 60 10.79 -4.75 0.09
N ARG A 61 9.77 -4.76 0.98
CA ARG A 61 9.93 -4.70 2.43
C ARG A 61 9.87 -6.10 3.07
N PRO A 62 10.31 -6.27 4.35
CA PRO A 62 10.46 -7.59 4.99
C PRO A 62 9.14 -8.20 5.49
N TYR A 63 8.04 -8.04 4.74
CA TYR A 63 6.71 -8.52 5.14
C TYR A 63 6.17 -9.56 4.15
N ALA A 64 5.24 -10.39 4.61
CA ALA A 64 4.71 -11.49 3.81
C ALA A 64 3.96 -11.01 2.57
N ASP A 65 3.15 -9.95 2.72
CA ASP A 65 2.41 -9.26 1.66
C ASP A 65 3.32 -8.44 0.73
N ASN A 66 4.53 -8.10 1.18
CA ASN A 66 5.50 -7.30 0.41
C ASN A 66 6.55 -8.16 -0.31
N THR A 67 6.59 -9.46 -0.07
CA THR A 67 7.58 -10.38 -0.68
C THR A 67 6.96 -11.50 -1.51
N PHE A 68 5.64 -11.57 -1.64
CA PHE A 68 4.97 -12.63 -2.43
C PHE A 68 5.32 -12.59 -3.92
N TYR A 69 5.82 -11.47 -4.43
CA TYR A 69 6.32 -11.32 -5.81
C TYR A 69 7.43 -12.32 -6.14
N ILE A 70 8.18 -12.78 -5.13
CA ILE A 70 9.20 -13.84 -5.25
C ILE A 70 8.62 -15.11 -5.86
N ILE A 71 7.35 -15.42 -5.61
CA ILE A 71 6.67 -16.57 -6.20
C ILE A 71 6.63 -16.42 -7.73
N GLY A 72 6.16 -15.29 -8.25
CA GLY A 72 6.12 -15.02 -9.67
C GLY A 72 7.51 -14.96 -10.32
N MET A 73 8.49 -14.39 -9.61
CA MET A 73 9.88 -14.35 -10.08
C MET A 73 10.46 -15.76 -10.22
N LYS A 74 10.28 -16.63 -9.22
CA LYS A 74 10.76 -18.02 -9.24
C LYS A 74 10.00 -18.92 -10.21
N LYS A 75 8.72 -18.61 -10.47
CA LYS A 75 7.90 -19.29 -11.47
C LYS A 75 8.18 -18.82 -12.91
N GLY A 76 8.98 -17.77 -13.09
CA GLY A 76 9.26 -17.18 -14.40
C GLY A 76 8.11 -16.33 -14.96
N TRP A 77 7.04 -16.08 -14.21
CA TRP A 77 5.85 -15.39 -14.70
C TRP A 77 6.11 -13.94 -15.11
N PHE A 78 7.04 -13.25 -14.47
CA PHE A 78 7.49 -11.92 -14.89
C PHE A 78 8.30 -11.99 -16.19
N THR A 79 9.15 -13.02 -16.33
CA THR A 79 9.92 -13.24 -17.57
C THR A 79 9.00 -13.56 -18.76
N ASP A 80 7.91 -14.31 -18.53
CA ASP A 80 6.90 -14.63 -19.56
C ASP A 80 6.31 -13.36 -20.21
N VAL A 81 6.22 -12.26 -19.45
CA VAL A 81 5.71 -10.95 -19.88
C VAL A 81 6.82 -9.92 -20.14
N GLY A 82 8.04 -10.38 -20.36
CA GLY A 82 9.19 -9.54 -20.73
C GLY A 82 9.81 -8.73 -19.61
N ILE A 83 9.48 -9.00 -18.33
CA ILE A 83 9.96 -8.24 -17.18
C ILE A 83 11.14 -8.93 -16.50
N SER A 84 12.21 -8.17 -16.27
CA SER A 84 13.34 -8.50 -15.41
C SER A 84 13.49 -7.48 -14.28
N PHE A 85 14.31 -7.78 -13.28
CA PHE A 85 14.47 -6.94 -12.09
C PHE A 85 15.90 -6.45 -11.90
N ASP A 86 16.04 -5.26 -11.35
CA ASP A 86 17.31 -4.68 -10.93
C ASP A 86 17.21 -4.25 -9.45
N PRO A 87 18.13 -4.73 -8.58
CA PRO A 87 19.17 -5.74 -8.85
C PRO A 87 18.61 -7.14 -9.13
N ALA A 88 19.25 -7.87 -10.03
CA ALA A 88 18.86 -9.24 -10.35
C ALA A 88 19.17 -10.20 -9.16
N PRO A 89 18.44 -11.29 -8.99
CA PRO A 89 17.24 -11.69 -9.74
C PRO A 89 15.91 -11.18 -9.15
N TYR A 90 15.92 -10.60 -7.94
CA TYR A 90 14.71 -10.38 -7.13
C TYR A 90 14.42 -8.91 -6.78
N GLY A 91 15.19 -7.97 -7.30
CA GLY A 91 15.07 -6.58 -6.87
C GLY A 91 15.76 -6.29 -5.54
N LEU A 92 15.52 -5.11 -4.98
CA LEU A 92 16.18 -4.59 -3.80
C LEU A 92 15.42 -4.98 -2.52
N LYS A 93 16.12 -5.48 -1.52
CA LYS A 93 15.64 -5.53 -0.14
C LYS A 93 15.73 -4.12 0.46
N ALA A 94 14.61 -3.48 0.63
CA ALA A 94 14.49 -2.15 1.22
C ALA A 94 13.88 -2.25 2.63
N ASN A 95 13.84 -1.15 3.35
CA ASN A 95 13.19 -1.05 4.66
C ASN A 95 12.28 0.17 4.70
N ASP A 96 11.45 0.26 5.72
CA ASP A 96 10.44 1.31 5.85
C ASP A 96 11.03 2.72 5.90
N SER A 97 12.24 2.85 6.45
CA SER A 97 12.91 4.15 6.60
C SER A 97 13.46 4.71 5.28
N ASN A 98 13.66 3.89 4.24
CA ASN A 98 14.30 4.33 3.01
C ASN A 98 13.51 4.08 1.72
N VAL A 99 12.59 3.12 1.69
CA VAL A 99 11.93 2.66 0.47
C VAL A 99 11.22 3.79 -0.29
N THR A 100 10.45 4.63 0.41
CA THR A 100 9.74 5.78 -0.18
C THR A 100 10.74 6.81 -0.74
N THR A 101 11.84 7.07 -0.03
CA THR A 101 12.89 8.00 -0.49
C THR A 101 13.59 7.48 -1.73
N LEU A 102 13.89 6.18 -1.81
CA LEU A 102 14.48 5.55 -2.99
C LEU A 102 13.57 5.67 -4.22
N LEU A 103 12.25 5.48 -4.02
CA LEU A 103 11.25 5.68 -5.07
C LEU A 103 11.17 7.13 -5.52
N LEU A 104 11.10 8.08 -4.59
CA LEU A 104 11.02 9.52 -4.88
C LEU A 104 12.21 10.01 -5.70
N ASN A 105 13.41 9.50 -5.39
CA ASN A 105 14.66 9.87 -6.06
C ASN A 105 14.93 9.08 -7.36
N GLY A 106 14.00 8.20 -7.82
CA GLY A 106 14.17 7.40 -9.03
C GLY A 106 15.25 6.30 -8.93
N GLN A 107 15.67 5.96 -7.71
CA GLN A 107 16.53 4.81 -7.46
C GLN A 107 15.75 3.50 -7.50
N LEU A 108 14.44 3.57 -7.29
CA LEU A 108 13.47 2.51 -7.56
C LEU A 108 12.40 3.06 -8.51
N ASP A 109 11.81 2.16 -9.31
CA ASP A 109 10.72 2.45 -10.21
C ASP A 109 9.37 2.08 -9.57
N LEU A 110 9.34 0.93 -8.88
CA LEU A 110 8.21 0.38 -8.16
C LEU A 110 8.63 -0.11 -6.77
N ILE A 111 7.69 -0.03 -5.83
CA ILE A 111 7.87 -0.59 -4.48
C ILE A 111 6.61 -1.33 -4.04
N SER A 112 6.78 -2.39 -3.22
CA SER A 112 5.68 -2.92 -2.41
C SER A 112 5.58 -2.10 -1.12
N GLU A 113 4.40 -1.51 -0.84
CA GLU A 113 4.30 -0.50 0.20
C GLU A 113 2.90 -0.44 0.82
N PHE A 114 2.84 -0.03 2.09
CA PHE A 114 1.66 0.60 2.65
C PHE A 114 1.59 2.02 2.08
N CYS A 115 0.83 2.17 1.00
CA CYS A 115 0.84 3.40 0.19
C CYS A 115 0.62 4.73 0.96
N PRO A 116 -0.11 4.80 2.08
CA PRO A 116 -0.20 6.03 2.87
C PRO A 116 1.13 6.59 3.37
N LEU A 117 2.18 5.75 3.49
CA LEU A 117 3.53 6.21 3.85
C LEU A 117 4.17 7.13 2.80
N MET A 118 3.62 7.19 1.60
CA MET A 118 4.07 8.13 0.57
C MET A 118 3.52 9.55 0.78
N LEU A 119 2.40 9.72 1.50
CA LEU A 119 1.73 11.02 1.67
C LEU A 119 2.63 12.14 2.23
N PRO A 120 3.53 11.91 3.21
CA PRO A 120 4.41 12.97 3.72
C PRO A 120 5.27 13.63 2.63
N THR A 121 5.55 12.93 1.52
CA THR A 121 6.33 13.48 0.40
C THR A 121 5.54 14.49 -0.44
N TYR A 122 4.22 14.51 -0.34
CA TYR A 122 3.34 15.35 -1.15
C TYR A 122 3.47 16.85 -0.85
N LYS A 123 4.00 17.22 0.31
CA LYS A 123 4.35 18.60 0.62
C LYS A 123 5.41 19.17 -0.32
N ASP A 124 6.31 18.31 -0.83
CA ASP A 124 7.45 18.68 -1.67
C ASP A 124 7.24 18.27 -3.13
N ALA A 125 6.66 17.08 -3.38
CA ALA A 125 6.43 16.57 -4.73
C ALA A 125 5.31 15.53 -4.75
N ALA A 126 4.22 15.81 -5.48
CA ALA A 126 3.07 14.90 -5.62
C ALA A 126 3.31 13.82 -6.70
N LYS A 127 4.49 13.20 -6.73
CA LYS A 127 4.90 12.26 -7.79
C LYS A 127 4.68 10.79 -7.48
N LEU A 128 4.47 10.44 -6.22
CA LEU A 128 4.28 9.05 -5.84
C LEU A 128 2.82 8.65 -5.94
N LYS A 129 2.54 7.51 -6.55
CA LYS A 129 1.19 7.02 -6.82
C LYS A 129 1.05 5.60 -6.32
N CYS A 130 -0.11 5.28 -5.75
CA CYS A 130 -0.53 3.91 -5.48
C CYS A 130 -1.14 3.33 -6.77
N ILE A 131 -0.47 2.36 -7.38
CA ILE A 131 -0.84 1.82 -8.68
C ILE A 131 -1.67 0.54 -8.64
N GLY A 132 -1.95 0.03 -7.45
CA GLY A 132 -2.82 -1.13 -7.24
C GLY A 132 -2.83 -1.56 -5.79
N PHE A 133 -3.96 -2.12 -5.36
CA PHE A 133 -4.11 -2.70 -4.03
C PHE A 133 -4.01 -4.22 -4.12
N THR A 134 -3.35 -4.82 -3.12
CA THR A 134 -3.12 -6.26 -3.04
C THR A 134 -3.85 -6.92 -1.88
N ASP A 135 -3.98 -6.22 -0.75
CA ASP A 135 -4.52 -6.78 0.48
C ASP A 135 -5.00 -5.70 1.47
N ASN A 136 -5.64 -6.19 2.53
CA ASN A 136 -6.01 -5.38 3.69
C ASN A 136 -5.05 -5.69 4.85
N PHE A 137 -4.48 -4.66 5.46
CA PHE A 137 -3.62 -4.79 6.61
C PHE A 137 -4.45 -4.99 7.89
N LEU A 138 -4.37 -6.17 8.49
CA LEU A 138 -5.04 -6.54 9.74
C LEU A 138 -4.05 -6.96 10.83
N ALA A 139 -2.78 -6.52 10.73
CA ALA A 139 -1.73 -6.94 11.65
C ALA A 139 -1.68 -6.12 12.95
N ASN A 140 -2.23 -4.90 12.98
CA ASN A 140 -2.28 -4.10 14.21
C ASN A 140 -2.95 -4.87 15.35
N ALA A 141 -2.19 -5.19 16.38
CA ALA A 141 -2.66 -6.00 17.51
C ALA A 141 -1.88 -5.72 18.79
N ILE A 142 -2.58 -5.54 19.89
CA ILE A 142 -1.95 -5.55 21.21
C ILE A 142 -1.77 -6.98 21.66
N LEU A 143 -0.52 -7.41 21.72
CA LEU A 143 -0.13 -8.72 22.23
C LEU A 143 0.38 -8.60 23.66
N ALA A 144 -0.07 -9.49 24.54
CA ALA A 144 0.36 -9.57 25.93
C ALA A 144 1.19 -10.81 26.21
N ASN A 145 2.19 -10.66 27.07
CA ASN A 145 2.99 -11.75 27.58
C ASN A 145 2.08 -12.83 28.21
N PRO A 146 2.18 -14.11 27.83
CA PRO A 146 1.30 -15.17 28.30
C PRO A 146 1.35 -15.38 29.82
N ALA A 147 2.45 -14.98 30.49
CA ALA A 147 2.57 -15.06 31.95
C ALA A 147 1.55 -14.18 32.67
N LEU A 148 1.02 -13.15 32.01
CA LEU A 148 0.03 -12.23 32.60
C LEU A 148 -1.37 -12.82 32.67
N LYS A 149 -1.68 -13.85 31.88
CA LYS A 149 -2.99 -14.58 31.88
C LYS A 149 -4.19 -13.63 31.74
N LEU A 150 -4.09 -12.68 30.84
CA LEU A 150 -5.12 -11.65 30.65
C LEU A 150 -6.27 -12.17 29.79
N LYS A 151 -7.46 -11.65 30.06
CA LYS A 151 -8.66 -11.88 29.26
C LYS A 151 -8.69 -10.97 28.03
N THR A 152 -9.08 -11.54 26.89
CA THR A 152 -9.10 -10.84 25.59
C THR A 152 -10.36 -10.01 25.40
N PHE A 153 -10.33 -9.08 24.45
CA PHE A 153 -11.48 -8.31 24.01
C PHE A 153 -12.67 -9.23 23.57
N LYS A 154 -12.37 -10.26 22.78
CA LYS A 154 -13.39 -11.23 22.32
C LYS A 154 -14.07 -11.96 23.46
N GLU A 155 -13.33 -12.30 24.49
CA GLU A 155 -13.90 -12.94 25.69
C GLU A 155 -14.82 -11.99 26.46
N TYR A 156 -14.46 -10.70 26.57
CA TYR A 156 -15.34 -9.70 27.18
C TYR A 156 -16.60 -9.43 26.34
N ILE A 157 -16.50 -9.41 25.01
CA ILE A 157 -17.66 -9.35 24.11
C ILE A 157 -18.55 -10.58 24.30
N ALA A 158 -17.96 -11.77 24.40
CA ALA A 158 -18.70 -13.01 24.62
C ALA A 158 -19.44 -13.05 25.98
N ASP A 159 -18.90 -12.35 26.98
CA ASP A 159 -19.56 -12.15 28.30
C ASP A 159 -20.70 -11.09 28.23
N GLY A 160 -20.95 -10.51 27.07
CA GLY A 160 -22.05 -9.54 26.87
C GLY A 160 -21.69 -8.08 27.08
N LEU A 161 -20.40 -7.71 27.20
CA LEU A 161 -20.02 -6.31 27.28
C LEU A 161 -20.14 -5.64 25.89
N GLY A 162 -20.59 -4.38 25.85
CA GLY A 162 -20.54 -3.57 24.65
C GLY A 162 -19.11 -3.16 24.30
N PHE A 163 -18.89 -2.71 23.08
CA PHE A 163 -17.58 -2.41 22.48
C PHE A 163 -16.66 -1.60 23.42
N GLU A 164 -17.07 -0.41 23.84
CA GLU A 164 -16.23 0.47 24.69
C GLU A 164 -15.93 -0.14 26.06
N ALA A 165 -16.93 -0.79 26.67
CA ALA A 165 -16.76 -1.45 27.96
C ALA A 165 -15.79 -2.64 27.86
N ALA A 166 -15.90 -3.44 26.81
CA ALA A 166 -15.01 -4.56 26.53
C ALA A 166 -13.57 -4.04 26.30
N LEU A 167 -13.39 -3.00 25.48
CA LEU A 167 -12.07 -2.40 25.19
C LEU A 167 -11.43 -1.85 26.48
N LYS A 168 -12.20 -1.14 27.29
CA LYS A 168 -11.76 -0.63 28.59
C LYS A 168 -11.34 -1.76 29.55
N ALA A 169 -12.12 -2.82 29.64
CA ALA A 169 -11.80 -3.96 30.51
C ALA A 169 -10.53 -4.70 30.04
N THR A 170 -10.41 -4.91 28.71
CA THR A 170 -9.24 -5.56 28.11
C THR A 170 -7.95 -4.83 28.38
N LEU A 171 -7.95 -3.50 28.26
CA LEU A 171 -6.73 -2.67 28.35
C LEU A 171 -6.49 -2.10 29.75
N ALA A 172 -7.40 -2.30 30.71
CA ALA A 172 -7.23 -1.85 32.10
C ALA A 172 -5.90 -2.32 32.76
N PRO A 173 -5.42 -3.57 32.50
CA PRO A 173 -4.14 -4.03 33.05
C PRO A 173 -2.92 -3.26 32.54
N MET A 174 -3.05 -2.52 31.42
CA MET A 174 -1.97 -1.73 30.82
C MET A 174 -1.78 -0.36 31.50
N LYS A 175 -2.63 0.01 32.46
CA LYS A 175 -2.59 1.33 33.11
C LYS A 175 -1.20 1.63 33.72
N GLY A 176 -0.56 2.68 33.20
CA GLY A 176 0.78 3.10 33.60
C GLY A 176 1.93 2.19 33.17
N LYS A 177 1.63 1.12 32.42
CA LYS A 177 2.61 0.21 31.82
C LYS A 177 3.11 0.77 30.48
N THR A 178 4.12 0.13 29.92
CA THR A 178 4.66 0.44 28.60
C THR A 178 4.09 -0.53 27.58
N LEU A 179 3.65 0.00 26.44
CA LEU A 179 3.42 -0.71 25.20
C LEU A 179 4.63 -0.45 24.30
N VAL A 180 5.30 -1.50 23.85
CA VAL A 180 6.35 -1.40 22.84
C VAL A 180 5.68 -1.49 21.47
N GLY A 181 5.70 -0.40 20.72
CA GLY A 181 5.10 -0.29 19.39
C GLY A 181 6.15 -0.08 18.30
N ALA A 182 5.77 -0.36 17.06
CA ALA A 182 6.58 -0.08 15.89
C ALA A 182 6.63 1.43 15.56
N PRO A 183 7.62 1.89 14.76
CA PRO A 183 7.79 3.32 14.46
C PRO A 183 6.77 3.88 13.45
N GLN A 184 5.90 3.06 12.88
CA GLN A 184 4.99 3.44 11.80
C GLN A 184 3.83 4.33 12.26
N LEU A 185 3.37 5.23 11.38
CA LEU A 185 2.26 6.13 11.69
C LEU A 185 0.92 5.38 11.84
N SER A 186 0.71 4.32 11.05
CA SER A 186 -0.48 3.47 11.14
C SER A 186 -0.64 2.80 12.50
N ASP A 187 0.48 2.29 13.04
CA ASP A 187 0.49 1.65 14.36
C ASP A 187 0.19 2.67 15.45
N ARG A 188 0.79 3.86 15.35
CA ARG A 188 0.51 4.96 16.28
C ARG A 188 -0.95 5.37 16.26
N ALA A 189 -1.56 5.50 15.09
CA ALA A 189 -2.98 5.85 14.97
C ALA A 189 -3.86 4.81 15.69
N PHE A 190 -3.58 3.52 15.50
CA PHE A 190 -4.25 2.44 16.21
C PHE A 190 -4.04 2.51 17.72
N GLU A 191 -2.79 2.67 18.19
CA GLU A 191 -2.43 2.76 19.60
C GLU A 191 -3.06 3.97 20.28
N GLU A 192 -3.04 5.14 19.65
CA GLU A 192 -3.67 6.36 20.15
C GLU A 192 -5.19 6.21 20.24
N TYR A 193 -5.80 5.64 19.21
CA TYR A 193 -7.25 5.38 19.21
C TYR A 193 -7.66 4.49 20.37
N ILE A 194 -7.01 3.33 20.54
CA ILE A 194 -7.37 2.38 21.62
C ILE A 194 -7.05 2.93 23.00
N ASN A 195 -5.94 3.67 23.17
CA ASN A 195 -5.56 4.30 24.44
C ASN A 195 -6.58 5.36 24.85
N LYS A 196 -7.00 6.21 23.89
CA LYS A 196 -8.00 7.25 24.10
C LYS A 196 -9.38 6.65 24.41
N THR A 197 -9.83 5.70 23.59
CA THR A 197 -11.18 5.12 23.72
C THR A 197 -11.32 4.28 24.98
N SER A 198 -10.30 3.52 25.36
CA SER A 198 -10.32 2.72 26.60
C SER A 198 -10.01 3.52 27.85
N GLY A 199 -9.31 4.64 27.72
CA GLY A 199 -8.75 5.38 28.86
C GLY A 199 -7.67 4.61 29.63
N ALA A 200 -6.99 3.66 28.98
CA ALA A 200 -6.01 2.78 29.62
C ALA A 200 -4.80 3.55 30.17
N GLY A 201 -4.36 4.62 29.49
CA GLY A 201 -3.25 5.46 29.97
C GLY A 201 -1.90 4.72 29.97
N PHE A 202 -1.65 3.85 29.02
CA PHE A 202 -0.33 3.25 28.82
C PHE A 202 0.65 4.25 28.17
N LYS A 203 1.94 3.99 28.35
CA LYS A 203 3.02 4.75 27.73
C LYS A 203 3.48 4.01 26.48
N LEU A 204 3.80 4.73 25.41
CA LEU A 204 4.34 4.16 24.20
C LEU A 204 5.88 4.26 24.22
N GLU A 205 6.54 3.15 23.95
CA GLU A 205 7.96 3.07 23.61
C GLU A 205 8.09 2.56 22.19
N VAL A 206 8.86 3.26 21.35
CA VAL A 206 9.00 2.92 19.93
C VAL A 206 10.29 2.14 19.72
N LEU A 207 10.17 0.92 19.24
CA LEU A 207 11.28 0.05 18.85
C LEU A 207 11.02 -0.55 17.47
N ASP A 208 12.12 -0.84 16.74
CA ASP A 208 12.00 -1.65 15.54
C ASP A 208 11.55 -3.09 15.85
N ASP A 209 10.86 -3.69 14.92
CA ASP A 209 10.22 -4.99 15.05
C ASP A 209 11.20 -6.12 15.43
N ALA A 210 12.40 -6.13 14.85
CA ALA A 210 13.39 -7.17 15.13
C ALA A 210 13.85 -7.10 16.60
N LYS A 211 14.06 -5.90 17.11
CA LYS A 211 14.45 -5.67 18.50
C LYS A 211 13.29 -5.99 19.45
N SER A 212 12.07 -5.55 19.13
CA SER A 212 10.85 -5.87 19.87
C SER A 212 10.67 -7.39 19.99
N LEU A 213 10.83 -8.14 18.88
CA LEU A 213 10.75 -9.60 18.90
C LEU A 213 11.76 -10.26 19.84
N VAL A 214 13.02 -9.78 19.84
CA VAL A 214 14.07 -10.31 20.71
C VAL A 214 13.73 -10.09 22.19
N LEU A 215 13.29 -8.88 22.53
CA LEU A 215 12.93 -8.53 23.91
C LEU A 215 11.67 -9.28 24.38
N ALA A 216 10.67 -9.39 23.51
CA ALA A 216 9.45 -10.16 23.78
C ALA A 216 9.78 -11.63 24.05
N LYS A 217 10.56 -12.29 23.18
CA LYS A 217 11.01 -13.68 23.38
C LYS A 217 11.84 -13.88 24.65
N ALA A 218 12.57 -12.86 25.07
CA ALA A 218 13.31 -12.87 26.32
C ALA A 218 12.43 -12.61 27.57
N GLY A 219 11.12 -12.38 27.40
CA GLY A 219 10.17 -12.11 28.48
C GLY A 219 10.41 -10.77 29.16
N ARG A 220 11.04 -9.81 28.46
CA ARG A 220 11.34 -8.47 28.99
C ARG A 220 10.24 -7.47 28.73
N GLU A 221 9.28 -7.79 27.86
CA GLU A 221 8.14 -6.96 27.50
C GLU A 221 6.84 -7.59 28.00
N ASP A 222 5.98 -6.77 28.61
CA ASP A 222 4.63 -7.18 29.01
C ASP A 222 3.63 -7.07 27.84
N PHE A 223 3.78 -5.99 27.04
CA PHE A 223 2.85 -5.66 25.95
C PHE A 223 3.61 -5.17 24.71
N VAL A 224 3.25 -5.67 23.55
CA VAL A 224 3.84 -5.25 22.26
C VAL A 224 2.76 -5.06 21.19
N ASN A 225 3.01 -4.13 20.26
CA ASN A 225 2.28 -3.96 19.00
C ASN A 225 3.31 -3.92 17.85
N PRO A 226 3.77 -5.08 17.35
CA PRO A 226 4.68 -5.10 16.21
C PRO A 226 3.91 -4.87 14.91
N GLU A 227 4.52 -4.16 13.96
CA GLU A 227 3.96 -3.94 12.63
C GLU A 227 3.98 -5.22 11.77
N GLY A 228 5.10 -5.93 11.81
CA GLY A 228 5.33 -7.04 10.90
C GLY A 228 4.44 -8.24 11.17
N ALA A 229 3.54 -8.55 10.24
CA ALA A 229 2.68 -9.73 10.33
C ALA A 229 3.43 -11.04 10.64
N PRO A 230 4.63 -11.32 10.08
CA PRO A 230 5.42 -12.49 10.46
C PRO A 230 5.79 -12.50 11.95
N ILE A 231 6.02 -11.33 12.54
CA ILE A 231 6.38 -11.19 13.95
C ILE A 231 5.16 -11.37 14.84
N VAL A 232 4.03 -10.73 14.50
CA VAL A 232 2.73 -10.95 15.15
C VAL A 232 2.39 -12.44 15.18
N TYR A 233 2.49 -13.12 14.04
CA TYR A 233 2.25 -14.56 13.92
C TYR A 233 3.21 -15.36 14.79
N THR A 234 4.52 -15.05 14.75
CA THR A 234 5.55 -15.74 15.55
C THR A 234 5.28 -15.63 17.05
N LEU A 235 4.88 -14.47 17.52
CA LEU A 235 4.55 -14.24 18.95
C LEU A 235 3.27 -15.00 19.33
N ARG A 236 2.24 -14.98 18.49
CA ARG A 236 1.01 -15.78 18.72
C ARG A 236 1.33 -17.29 18.81
N GLN A 237 2.20 -17.80 17.95
CA GLN A 237 2.68 -19.19 18.02
C GLN A 237 3.49 -19.48 19.30
N ALA A 238 4.20 -18.50 19.83
CA ALA A 238 4.89 -18.58 21.12
C ALA A 238 3.96 -18.41 22.33
N GLY A 239 2.64 -18.37 22.13
CA GLY A 239 1.63 -18.29 23.16
C GLY A 239 1.29 -16.89 23.66
N TRP A 240 1.77 -15.82 22.98
CA TRP A 240 1.36 -14.45 23.30
C TRP A 240 -0.13 -14.27 23.08
N THR A 241 -0.79 -13.64 24.06
CA THR A 241 -2.23 -13.40 24.05
C THR A 241 -2.56 -12.21 23.17
N ASN A 242 -3.37 -12.41 22.11
CA ASN A 242 -3.92 -11.31 21.34
C ASN A 242 -5.05 -10.65 22.13
N LEU A 243 -4.76 -9.54 22.80
CA LEU A 243 -5.73 -8.83 23.63
C LEU A 243 -6.84 -8.19 22.78
N VAL A 244 -6.46 -7.48 21.74
CA VAL A 244 -7.35 -6.82 20.77
C VAL A 244 -6.58 -6.57 19.48
N ASP A 245 -7.23 -6.71 18.34
CA ASP A 245 -6.65 -6.41 17.02
C ASP A 245 -7.57 -5.49 16.19
N ILE A 246 -7.06 -4.98 15.07
CA ILE A 246 -7.81 -4.11 14.16
C ILE A 246 -9.05 -4.82 13.59
N GLY A 247 -8.99 -6.13 13.36
CA GLY A 247 -10.16 -6.92 12.94
C GLY A 247 -11.28 -6.93 13.98
N ASP A 248 -10.93 -6.90 15.26
CA ASP A 248 -11.90 -6.76 16.35
C ASP A 248 -12.56 -5.39 16.33
N LEU A 249 -11.78 -4.32 16.09
CA LEU A 249 -12.33 -2.96 15.98
C LEU A 249 -13.27 -2.83 14.81
N ILE A 250 -12.90 -3.35 13.65
CA ILE A 250 -13.75 -3.34 12.43
C ILE A 250 -15.06 -4.11 12.66
N LYS A 251 -14.97 -5.27 13.32
CA LYS A 251 -16.13 -6.15 13.52
C LYS A 251 -17.12 -5.65 14.55
N TYR A 252 -16.67 -5.08 15.65
CA TYR A 252 -17.50 -4.79 16.83
C TYR A 252 -17.60 -3.30 17.13
N GLY A 253 -16.76 -2.47 16.53
CA GLY A 253 -16.72 -1.03 16.73
C GLY A 253 -17.77 -0.27 15.92
N PRO A 254 -17.81 1.06 16.06
CA PRO A 254 -18.70 1.90 15.26
C PRO A 254 -18.30 1.82 13.78
N GLY A 255 -19.26 1.52 12.92
CA GLY A 255 -19.07 1.45 11.46
C GLY A 255 -19.56 2.71 10.74
N GLY A 256 -19.28 2.78 9.42
CA GLY A 256 -19.72 3.86 8.52
C GLY A 256 -18.62 4.84 8.18
N VAL A 257 -18.87 5.67 7.16
CA VAL A 257 -17.88 6.57 6.51
C VAL A 257 -17.25 7.62 7.46
N GLU A 258 -17.89 7.89 8.60
CA GLU A 258 -17.35 8.81 9.61
C GLU A 258 -16.87 8.07 10.88
N SER A 259 -16.69 6.75 10.76
CA SER A 259 -16.19 5.95 11.87
C SER A 259 -14.74 6.35 12.21
N PRO A 260 -14.39 6.53 13.49
CA PRO A 260 -13.02 6.77 13.90
C PRO A 260 -12.10 5.56 13.67
N ILE A 261 -12.65 4.41 13.26
CA ILE A 261 -11.90 3.20 12.90
C ILE A 261 -11.49 3.23 11.42
N GLU A 262 -12.22 3.96 10.56
CA GLU A 262 -11.96 3.99 9.12
C GLU A 262 -10.53 4.42 8.75
N PRO A 263 -9.93 5.46 9.39
CA PRO A 263 -8.53 5.82 9.14
C PRO A 263 -7.51 4.75 9.56
N LEU A 264 -7.94 3.78 10.38
CA LEU A 264 -7.10 2.68 10.86
C LEU A 264 -7.08 1.48 9.91
N ILE A 265 -7.97 1.48 8.89
CA ILE A 265 -8.03 0.41 7.89
C ILE A 265 -6.86 0.57 6.95
N GLY A 266 -5.91 -0.35 7.03
CA GLY A 266 -4.77 -0.39 6.12
C GLY A 266 -5.15 -1.06 4.79
N ILE A 267 -4.85 -0.41 3.67
CA ILE A 267 -4.88 -1.02 2.34
C ILE A 267 -3.47 -0.99 1.81
N VAL A 268 -2.92 -2.18 1.56
CA VAL A 268 -1.55 -2.37 1.07
C VAL A 268 -1.56 -2.54 -0.44
N GLY A 269 -0.44 -2.19 -1.07
CA GLY A 269 -0.35 -2.32 -2.52
C GLY A 269 1.03 -2.00 -3.07
N LEU A 270 1.04 -1.30 -4.17
CA LEU A 270 2.23 -0.95 -4.93
C LEU A 270 2.35 0.54 -5.10
N GLY A 271 3.50 1.08 -4.75
CA GLY A 271 3.89 2.45 -5.01
C GLY A 271 4.73 2.58 -6.27
N ALA A 272 4.55 3.67 -7.00
CA ALA A 272 5.31 3.99 -8.21
C ALA A 272 5.56 5.49 -8.34
N ASN A 273 6.61 5.88 -9.06
CA ASN A 273 6.79 7.25 -9.49
C ASN A 273 5.91 7.52 -10.73
N SER A 274 5.15 8.61 -10.74
CA SER A 274 4.24 8.96 -11.84
C SER A 274 4.94 9.13 -13.18
N ASP A 275 6.17 9.66 -13.18
CA ASP A 275 6.95 9.82 -14.42
C ASP A 275 7.26 8.45 -15.03
N TYR A 276 7.62 7.46 -14.20
CA TYR A 276 7.86 6.09 -14.66
C TYR A 276 6.58 5.43 -15.18
N VAL A 277 5.47 5.54 -14.42
CA VAL A 277 4.16 4.98 -14.82
C VAL A 277 3.73 5.53 -16.18
N ASN A 278 3.79 6.86 -16.35
CA ASN A 278 3.39 7.51 -17.61
C ASN A 278 4.28 7.13 -18.80
N ALA A 279 5.57 6.88 -18.57
CA ALA A 279 6.50 6.45 -19.62
C ALA A 279 6.39 4.96 -19.96
N HIS A 280 5.87 4.12 -19.04
CA HIS A 280 5.92 2.65 -19.13
C HIS A 280 4.57 1.96 -18.85
N GLN A 281 3.46 2.56 -19.25
CA GLN A 281 2.12 2.11 -18.87
C GLN A 281 1.84 0.64 -19.19
N ASN A 282 2.20 0.17 -20.40
CA ASN A 282 2.00 -1.22 -20.77
C ASN A 282 2.86 -2.20 -19.95
N THR A 283 4.06 -1.77 -19.53
CA THR A 283 4.88 -2.53 -18.57
C THR A 283 4.21 -2.62 -17.21
N ILE A 284 3.59 -1.53 -16.74
CA ILE A 284 2.80 -1.51 -15.50
C ILE A 284 1.62 -2.48 -15.58
N LEU A 285 0.89 -2.50 -16.69
CA LEU A 285 -0.22 -3.44 -16.89
C LEU A 285 0.25 -4.89 -16.81
N ARG A 286 1.37 -5.24 -17.48
CA ARG A 286 1.98 -6.58 -17.42
C ARG A 286 2.43 -6.93 -16.01
N PHE A 287 3.08 -5.99 -15.31
CA PHE A 287 3.51 -6.20 -13.94
C PHE A 287 2.30 -6.49 -13.04
N MET A 288 1.27 -5.67 -13.09
CA MET A 288 0.04 -5.84 -12.30
C MET A 288 -0.71 -7.14 -12.66
N SER A 289 -0.70 -7.55 -13.92
CA SER A 289 -1.24 -8.84 -14.35
C SER A 289 -0.58 -10.01 -13.61
N VAL A 290 0.75 -10.00 -13.52
CA VAL A 290 1.49 -11.04 -12.78
C VAL A 290 1.20 -10.97 -11.29
N VAL A 291 1.04 -9.77 -10.71
CA VAL A 291 0.68 -9.59 -9.30
C VAL A 291 -0.63 -10.33 -8.99
N TRP A 292 -1.70 -10.08 -9.76
CA TRP A 292 -2.98 -10.76 -9.53
C TRP A 292 -2.92 -12.24 -9.88
N ARG A 293 -2.14 -12.65 -10.89
CA ARG A 293 -1.86 -14.07 -11.17
C ARG A 293 -1.26 -14.77 -9.95
N ILE A 294 -0.31 -14.15 -9.23
CA ILE A 294 0.29 -14.73 -8.03
C ILE A 294 -0.76 -14.88 -6.93
N ILE A 295 -1.54 -13.83 -6.69
CA ILE A 295 -2.58 -13.82 -5.65
C ILE A 295 -3.60 -14.95 -5.89
N ASP A 296 -4.11 -15.07 -7.11
CA ASP A 296 -5.11 -16.09 -7.41
C ASP A 296 -4.50 -17.50 -7.42
N ALA A 297 -3.25 -17.64 -7.88
CA ALA A 297 -2.55 -18.90 -7.85
C ALA A 297 -2.25 -19.39 -6.42
N THR A 298 -1.86 -18.51 -5.50
CA THR A 298 -1.61 -18.86 -4.10
C THR A 298 -2.89 -19.24 -3.35
N LYS A 299 -4.03 -18.67 -3.73
CA LYS A 299 -5.35 -19.09 -3.21
C LYS A 299 -5.75 -20.48 -3.70
N ALA A 300 -5.40 -20.80 -4.96
CA ALA A 300 -5.69 -22.11 -5.55
C ALA A 300 -4.70 -23.19 -5.10
N ASP A 301 -3.43 -22.83 -4.91
CA ASP A 301 -2.34 -23.72 -4.49
C ASP A 301 -1.47 -23.03 -3.43
N PRO A 302 -1.82 -23.14 -2.15
CA PRO A 302 -1.05 -22.54 -1.05
C PRO A 302 0.39 -23.08 -0.93
N SER A 303 0.71 -24.22 -1.53
CA SER A 303 2.10 -24.76 -1.52
C SER A 303 3.10 -23.81 -2.19
N LEU A 304 2.63 -22.85 -3.01
CA LEU A 304 3.45 -21.82 -3.62
C LEU A 304 4.15 -20.90 -2.60
N TYR A 305 3.62 -20.79 -1.39
CA TYR A 305 4.29 -20.03 -0.32
C TYR A 305 5.63 -20.65 0.11
N GLU A 306 5.89 -21.93 -0.17
CA GLU A 306 7.22 -22.53 0.02
C GLU A 306 8.30 -21.86 -0.83
N LEU A 307 7.93 -21.26 -1.97
CA LEU A 307 8.86 -20.49 -2.79
C LEU A 307 9.22 -19.14 -2.15
N GLN A 308 8.31 -18.56 -1.39
CA GLN A 308 8.50 -17.25 -0.74
C GLN A 308 9.24 -17.37 0.59
N ALA A 309 8.93 -18.38 1.40
CA ALA A 309 9.36 -18.52 2.78
C ALA A 309 10.88 -18.33 3.01
N PRO A 310 11.80 -18.94 2.23
CA PRO A 310 13.24 -18.73 2.45
C PRO A 310 13.68 -17.27 2.25
N TYR A 311 13.07 -16.56 1.29
CA TYR A 311 13.39 -15.16 1.03
C TYR A 311 12.89 -14.28 2.16
N LEU A 312 11.61 -14.45 2.56
CA LEU A 312 11.01 -13.72 3.67
C LEU A 312 11.80 -13.92 4.96
N ASN A 313 12.10 -15.18 5.32
CA ASN A 313 12.85 -15.50 6.52
C ASN A 313 14.23 -14.83 6.57
N SER A 314 14.96 -14.87 5.45
CA SER A 314 16.28 -14.22 5.35
C SER A 314 16.21 -12.70 5.42
N PHE A 315 15.03 -12.12 5.22
CA PHE A 315 14.80 -10.69 5.20
C PHE A 315 14.21 -10.20 6.53
N ALA A 316 13.19 -10.86 7.05
CA ALA A 316 12.49 -10.51 8.28
C ALA A 316 13.11 -11.11 9.56
N GLY A 317 14.11 -11.99 9.43
CA GLY A 317 14.70 -12.69 10.60
C GLY A 317 13.78 -13.72 11.25
N THR A 318 12.81 -14.27 10.50
CA THR A 318 11.86 -15.28 10.96
C THR A 318 12.27 -16.69 10.54
N ASN A 319 11.49 -17.69 10.92
CA ASN A 319 11.70 -19.09 10.50
C ASN A 319 10.34 -19.75 10.21
N LEU A 320 9.65 -19.25 9.20
CA LEU A 320 8.36 -19.75 8.75
C LEU A 320 8.58 -20.76 7.61
N ASP A 321 7.80 -21.84 7.61
CA ASP A 321 7.60 -22.66 6.41
C ASP A 321 6.49 -22.04 5.53
N GLY A 322 6.18 -22.66 4.39
CA GLY A 322 5.13 -22.16 3.50
C GLY A 322 3.77 -22.08 4.18
N LYS A 323 3.44 -23.00 5.09
CA LYS A 323 2.18 -22.96 5.86
C LYS A 323 2.16 -21.80 6.85
N GLY A 324 3.30 -21.47 7.46
CA GLY A 324 3.44 -20.32 8.34
C GLY A 324 3.26 -19.00 7.57
N VAL A 325 3.80 -18.90 6.34
CA VAL A 325 3.60 -17.75 5.47
C VAL A 325 2.14 -17.64 5.03
N GLU A 326 1.53 -18.76 4.58
CA GLU A 326 0.11 -18.81 4.24
C GLU A 326 -0.78 -18.33 5.39
N ALA A 327 -0.56 -18.86 6.59
CA ALA A 327 -1.34 -18.47 7.77
C ALA A 327 -1.16 -16.99 8.12
N THR A 328 0.06 -16.45 7.96
CA THR A 328 0.34 -15.02 8.14
C THR A 328 -0.46 -14.19 7.15
N VAL A 329 -0.43 -14.54 5.87
CA VAL A 329 -1.17 -13.83 4.82
C VAL A 329 -2.68 -13.92 5.05
N ASN A 330 -3.22 -15.12 5.25
CA ASN A 330 -4.67 -15.31 5.37
C ASN A 330 -5.29 -14.63 6.60
N ILE A 331 -4.54 -14.49 7.68
CA ILE A 331 -5.04 -13.93 8.95
C ILE A 331 -4.79 -12.42 9.04
N LEU A 332 -3.63 -11.95 8.58
CA LEU A 332 -3.14 -10.60 8.83
C LEU A 332 -3.08 -9.73 7.58
N HIS A 333 -3.02 -10.33 6.40
CA HIS A 333 -2.94 -9.68 5.09
C HIS A 333 -3.78 -10.43 4.04
N PRO A 334 -5.10 -10.58 4.21
CA PRO A 334 -5.90 -11.33 3.25
C PRO A 334 -5.85 -10.69 1.86
N PHE A 335 -5.19 -11.37 0.92
CA PHE A 335 -5.05 -10.91 -0.45
C PHE A 335 -6.39 -10.79 -1.18
N THR A 336 -6.50 -9.78 -2.02
CA THR A 336 -7.67 -9.50 -2.83
C THR A 336 -7.43 -9.94 -4.27
N THR A 337 -8.28 -10.84 -4.78
CA THR A 337 -8.21 -11.35 -6.16
C THR A 337 -8.48 -10.26 -7.19
N PHE A 338 -8.12 -10.52 -8.47
CA PHE A 338 -8.38 -9.57 -9.56
C PHE A 338 -9.85 -9.13 -9.61
N ASP A 339 -10.80 -10.06 -9.56
CA ASP A 339 -12.22 -9.74 -9.63
C ASP A 339 -12.76 -9.08 -8.36
N ALA A 340 -12.20 -9.42 -7.21
CA ALA A 340 -12.58 -8.81 -5.94
C ALA A 340 -12.07 -7.37 -5.79
N ASN A 341 -11.11 -6.93 -6.62
CA ASN A 341 -10.63 -5.54 -6.60
C ASN A 341 -11.73 -4.50 -6.88
N LYS A 342 -12.87 -4.92 -7.47
CA LYS A 342 -14.05 -4.04 -7.60
C LYS A 342 -14.50 -3.44 -6.26
N GLN A 343 -14.26 -4.11 -5.13
CA GLN A 343 -14.58 -3.59 -3.79
C GLN A 343 -13.81 -2.33 -3.44
N TYR A 344 -12.58 -2.18 -3.99
CA TYR A 344 -11.76 -1.00 -3.78
C TYR A 344 -12.14 0.14 -4.72
N TYR A 345 -12.52 -0.15 -5.98
CA TYR A 345 -12.60 0.87 -7.03
C TYR A 345 -14.02 1.21 -7.48
N ASP A 346 -14.97 0.26 -7.41
CA ASP A 346 -16.32 0.43 -7.98
C ASP A 346 -17.44 0.39 -6.93
N ASP A 347 -17.26 -0.39 -5.86
CA ASP A 347 -18.29 -0.53 -4.83
C ASP A 347 -18.16 0.56 -3.76
N LYS A 348 -18.88 1.66 -3.98
CA LYS A 348 -18.91 2.80 -3.05
C LYS A 348 -19.47 2.48 -1.67
N ALA A 349 -20.18 1.36 -1.51
CA ALA A 349 -20.71 0.88 -0.23
C ALA A 349 -19.72 -0.01 0.52
N SER A 350 -18.62 -0.41 -0.15
CA SER A 350 -17.57 -1.21 0.47
C SER A 350 -16.85 -0.40 1.56
N THR A 351 -16.58 -1.04 2.69
CA THR A 351 -15.78 -0.47 3.79
C THR A 351 -14.34 -0.20 3.40
N VAL A 352 -13.87 -0.81 2.31
CA VAL A 352 -12.52 -0.61 1.75
C VAL A 352 -12.54 0.17 0.43
N TYR A 353 -13.64 0.86 0.11
CA TYR A 353 -13.68 1.73 -1.06
C TYR A 353 -12.63 2.83 -0.94
N TYR A 354 -11.71 2.88 -1.91
CA TYR A 354 -10.49 3.68 -1.79
C TYR A 354 -10.75 5.15 -1.49
N ALA A 355 -11.77 5.75 -2.11
CA ALA A 355 -12.01 7.19 -1.94
C ALA A 355 -12.44 7.53 -0.49
N ASN A 356 -13.17 6.64 0.20
CA ASN A 356 -13.55 6.82 1.59
C ASN A 356 -12.33 6.65 2.49
N VAL A 357 -11.63 5.52 2.39
CA VAL A 357 -10.44 5.20 3.21
C VAL A 357 -9.36 6.27 3.04
N TRP A 358 -9.03 6.64 1.80
CA TRP A 358 -8.00 7.65 1.54
C TRP A 358 -8.42 9.06 1.96
N SER A 359 -9.72 9.42 1.84
CA SER A 359 -10.21 10.69 2.38
C SER A 359 -10.04 10.77 3.89
N ALA A 360 -10.28 9.68 4.61
CA ALA A 360 -10.10 9.63 6.06
C ALA A 360 -8.62 9.74 6.45
N ILE A 361 -7.72 8.99 5.78
CA ILE A 361 -6.27 9.07 5.99
C ILE A 361 -5.72 10.46 5.67
N ILE A 362 -6.12 11.06 4.55
CA ILE A 362 -5.69 12.40 4.16
C ILE A 362 -6.11 13.43 5.22
N LYS A 363 -7.37 13.40 5.68
CA LYS A 363 -7.86 14.29 6.73
C LYS A 363 -7.10 14.12 8.05
N ASP A 364 -6.77 12.89 8.41
CA ASP A 364 -5.96 12.63 9.60
C ASP A 364 -4.56 13.22 9.49
N PHE A 365 -3.89 13.05 8.35
CA PHE A 365 -2.57 13.62 8.08
C PHE A 365 -2.60 15.16 8.02
N GLU A 366 -3.68 15.75 7.48
CA GLU A 366 -3.91 17.20 7.51
C GLU A 366 -4.09 17.70 8.95
N ALA A 367 -4.88 17.01 9.76
CA ALA A 367 -5.13 17.37 11.15
C ALA A 367 -3.85 17.35 12.00
N HIS A 368 -2.92 16.47 11.68
CA HIS A 368 -1.60 16.38 12.33
C HIS A 368 -0.53 17.27 11.69
N GLY A 369 -0.88 18.06 10.65
CA GLY A 369 0.05 18.96 9.96
C GLY A 369 1.14 18.25 9.15
N ILE A 370 0.96 16.97 8.83
CA ILE A 370 1.90 16.16 8.06
C ILE A 370 1.87 16.60 6.58
N ILE A 371 0.67 16.89 6.07
CA ILE A 371 0.43 17.38 4.71
C ILE A 371 -0.40 18.67 4.73
N PRO A 372 -0.34 19.51 3.67
CA PRO A 372 -1.12 20.74 3.59
C PRO A 372 -2.62 20.46 3.45
N ALA A 373 -3.45 21.13 4.25
CA ALA A 373 -4.90 20.94 4.25
C ALA A 373 -5.55 21.32 2.89
N GLY A 374 -6.48 20.49 2.43
CA GLY A 374 -7.31 20.72 1.25
C GLY A 374 -6.55 20.75 -0.08
N LYS A 375 -5.35 20.14 -0.14
CA LYS A 375 -4.49 20.13 -1.33
C LYS A 375 -4.43 18.78 -2.05
N ILE A 376 -4.84 17.72 -1.41
CA ILE A 376 -4.69 16.36 -1.90
C ILE A 376 -6.07 15.68 -1.87
N ALA A 377 -6.46 15.09 -3.00
CA ALA A 377 -7.63 14.23 -3.10
C ALA A 377 -7.19 12.76 -3.28
N PRO A 378 -8.04 11.78 -2.95
CA PRO A 378 -7.73 10.36 -3.18
C PRO A 378 -7.25 10.04 -4.60
N ASP A 379 -7.87 10.64 -5.62
CA ASP A 379 -7.51 10.45 -7.04
C ASP A 379 -6.14 11.00 -7.41
N ASP A 380 -5.61 11.94 -6.63
CA ASP A 380 -4.25 12.47 -6.84
C ASP A 380 -3.19 11.45 -6.45
N VAL A 381 -3.54 10.49 -5.59
CA VAL A 381 -2.61 9.48 -5.05
C VAL A 381 -2.87 8.10 -5.62
N VAL A 382 -4.15 7.71 -5.77
CA VAL A 382 -4.55 6.34 -6.15
C VAL A 382 -4.81 6.25 -7.65
N TRP A 383 -3.91 5.57 -8.36
CA TRP A 383 -4.03 5.28 -9.79
C TRP A 383 -4.41 3.82 -10.08
N GLY A 384 -4.55 3.02 -9.03
CA GLY A 384 -4.90 1.60 -9.17
C GLY A 384 -6.23 1.34 -9.85
N GLY A 385 -7.25 2.21 -9.64
CA GLY A 385 -8.55 2.08 -10.30
C GLY A 385 -8.47 2.15 -11.81
N PRO A 386 -7.94 3.23 -12.41
CA PRO A 386 -7.73 3.33 -13.86
C PRO A 386 -6.90 2.18 -14.45
N ILE A 387 -5.85 1.71 -13.76
CA ILE A 387 -5.02 0.58 -14.20
C ILE A 387 -5.83 -0.73 -14.21
N TRP A 388 -6.55 -1.01 -13.14
CA TRP A 388 -7.40 -2.19 -13.05
C TRP A 388 -8.52 -2.19 -14.10
N HIS A 389 -9.20 -1.04 -14.30
CA HIS A 389 -10.23 -0.89 -15.32
C HIS A 389 -9.71 -1.14 -16.73
N GLN A 390 -8.47 -0.72 -17.01
CA GLN A 390 -7.86 -0.98 -18.33
C GLN A 390 -7.62 -2.48 -18.55
N LEU A 391 -7.21 -3.22 -17.53
CA LEU A 391 -7.09 -4.68 -17.62
C LEU A 391 -8.45 -5.38 -17.77
N VAL A 392 -9.48 -4.89 -17.07
CA VAL A 392 -10.87 -5.38 -17.24
C VAL A 392 -11.37 -5.13 -18.68
N ASP A 393 -11.07 -3.97 -19.24
CA ASP A 393 -11.41 -3.65 -20.64
C ASP A 393 -10.69 -4.57 -21.64
N TYR A 394 -9.38 -4.81 -21.47
CA TYR A 394 -8.65 -5.76 -22.31
C TYR A 394 -9.15 -7.19 -22.15
N ARG A 395 -9.53 -7.62 -20.94
CA ARG A 395 -10.16 -8.93 -20.72
C ARG A 395 -11.44 -9.05 -21.55
N THR A 396 -12.34 -8.08 -21.43
CA THR A 396 -13.61 -8.06 -22.17
C THR A 396 -13.41 -8.09 -23.67
N LYS A 397 -12.52 -7.25 -24.21
CA LYS A 397 -12.18 -7.23 -25.64
C LYS A 397 -11.57 -8.55 -26.11
N THR A 398 -10.75 -9.19 -25.25
CA THR A 398 -10.20 -10.51 -25.57
C THR A 398 -11.27 -11.58 -25.65
N ASP A 399 -12.23 -11.59 -24.71
CA ASP A 399 -13.36 -12.53 -24.71
C ASP A 399 -14.20 -12.41 -25.99
N GLU A 400 -14.47 -11.18 -26.45
CA GLU A 400 -15.18 -10.92 -27.70
C GLU A 400 -14.41 -11.46 -28.91
N LEU A 401 -13.10 -11.18 -28.99
CA LEU A 401 -12.25 -11.68 -30.09
C LEU A 401 -12.14 -13.20 -30.06
N MET A 402 -11.92 -13.80 -28.90
CA MET A 402 -11.82 -15.25 -28.75
C MET A 402 -13.13 -15.96 -29.14
N THR A 403 -14.27 -15.34 -28.82
CA THR A 403 -15.60 -15.85 -29.27
C THR A 403 -15.73 -15.81 -30.78
N LYS A 404 -15.32 -14.72 -31.44
CA LYS A 404 -15.29 -14.59 -32.90
C LYS A 404 -14.37 -15.64 -33.53
N LEU A 405 -13.17 -15.82 -33.01
CA LEU A 405 -12.18 -16.77 -33.51
C LEU A 405 -12.62 -18.22 -33.43
N LYS A 406 -13.42 -18.61 -32.44
CA LYS A 406 -14.00 -19.98 -32.34
C LYS A 406 -14.86 -20.37 -33.54
N GLY A 407 -15.48 -19.40 -34.21
CA GLY A 407 -16.32 -19.64 -35.43
C GLY A 407 -15.55 -19.58 -36.75
N MET A 408 -14.21 -19.36 -36.73
CA MET A 408 -13.40 -19.17 -37.94
C MET A 408 -12.49 -20.37 -38.21
N THR A 409 -12.26 -20.67 -39.49
CA THR A 409 -11.15 -21.54 -39.92
C THR A 409 -9.90 -20.67 -40.04
N LEU A 410 -8.94 -20.84 -39.17
CA LEU A 410 -7.73 -20.04 -39.15
C LEU A 410 -6.60 -20.70 -39.92
N ALA A 411 -5.76 -19.90 -40.56
CA ALA A 411 -4.46 -20.37 -41.05
C ALA A 411 -3.55 -20.73 -39.87
N SER A 412 -2.56 -21.58 -40.08
CA SER A 412 -1.73 -22.17 -39.03
C SER A 412 -1.02 -21.12 -38.16
N ASP A 413 -0.52 -20.03 -38.73
CA ASP A 413 0.11 -18.93 -38.06
C ASP A 413 -0.87 -18.15 -37.16
N LYS A 414 -2.08 -17.90 -37.64
CA LYS A 414 -3.16 -17.26 -36.90
C LYS A 414 -3.68 -18.14 -35.75
N GLN A 415 -3.78 -19.47 -36.01
CA GLN A 415 -4.14 -20.42 -34.96
C GLN A 415 -3.11 -20.40 -33.82
N ALA A 416 -1.81 -20.35 -34.14
CA ALA A 416 -0.74 -20.25 -33.16
C ALA A 416 -0.87 -18.96 -32.29
N LEU A 417 -1.21 -17.82 -32.91
CA LEU A 417 -1.47 -16.58 -32.18
C LEU A 417 -2.68 -16.69 -31.27
N ALA A 418 -3.78 -17.28 -31.75
CA ALA A 418 -4.98 -17.49 -30.95
C ALA A 418 -4.72 -18.43 -29.76
N ASP A 419 -3.92 -19.46 -29.92
CA ASP A 419 -3.54 -20.36 -28.84
C ASP A 419 -2.60 -19.69 -27.83
N LYS A 420 -1.65 -18.88 -28.30
CA LYS A 420 -0.81 -18.05 -27.44
C LYS A 420 -1.65 -17.04 -26.65
N ALA A 421 -2.66 -16.41 -27.28
CA ALA A 421 -3.58 -15.49 -26.60
C ALA A 421 -4.30 -16.16 -25.41
N LYS A 422 -4.72 -17.43 -25.56
CA LYS A 422 -5.34 -18.19 -24.46
C LYS A 422 -4.39 -18.38 -23.27
N ILE A 423 -3.10 -18.62 -23.54
CA ILE A 423 -2.08 -18.80 -22.50
C ILE A 423 -1.90 -17.50 -21.71
N PHE A 424 -1.77 -16.37 -22.40
CA PHE A 424 -1.65 -15.06 -21.75
C PHE A 424 -2.92 -14.70 -20.97
N TYR A 425 -4.09 -14.96 -21.55
CA TYR A 425 -5.37 -14.75 -20.88
C TYR A 425 -5.48 -15.54 -19.57
N ALA A 426 -5.13 -16.83 -19.60
CA ALA A 426 -5.10 -17.67 -18.41
C ALA A 426 -4.04 -17.21 -17.38
N GLY A 427 -3.01 -16.53 -17.85
CA GLY A 427 -1.97 -15.89 -17.01
C GLY A 427 -2.32 -14.48 -16.55
N TYR A 428 -3.55 -13.99 -16.77
CA TYR A 428 -4.02 -12.63 -16.43
C TYR A 428 -3.38 -11.51 -17.25
N ASP A 429 -2.46 -11.80 -18.18
CA ASP A 429 -1.92 -10.80 -19.11
C ASP A 429 -2.93 -10.49 -20.21
N PHE A 430 -3.97 -9.77 -19.84
CA PHE A 430 -5.07 -9.42 -20.74
C PHE A 430 -4.65 -8.45 -21.84
N LEU A 431 -3.63 -7.62 -21.62
CA LEU A 431 -3.07 -6.75 -22.65
C LEU A 431 -2.53 -7.56 -23.83
N ASP A 432 -1.61 -8.50 -23.57
CA ASP A 432 -0.98 -9.27 -24.63
C ASP A 432 -1.90 -10.36 -25.17
N ALA A 433 -2.81 -10.90 -24.36
CA ALA A 433 -3.90 -11.75 -24.83
C ALA A 433 -4.77 -11.01 -25.87
N TYR A 434 -5.13 -9.76 -25.61
CA TYR A 434 -5.87 -8.93 -26.57
C TYR A 434 -5.08 -8.67 -27.87
N ARG A 435 -3.80 -8.27 -27.77
CA ARG A 435 -2.93 -8.01 -28.93
C ARG A 435 -2.81 -9.22 -29.84
N LEU A 436 -2.59 -10.40 -29.25
CA LEU A 436 -2.46 -11.66 -29.97
C LEU A 436 -3.79 -12.10 -30.59
N ALA A 437 -4.90 -12.01 -29.87
CA ALA A 437 -6.22 -12.33 -30.39
C ALA A 437 -6.62 -11.40 -31.54
N LEU A 438 -6.30 -10.10 -31.43
CA LEU A 438 -6.53 -9.12 -32.47
C LEU A 438 -5.70 -9.46 -33.74
N ALA A 439 -4.41 -9.78 -33.59
CA ALA A 439 -3.56 -10.19 -34.69
C ALA A 439 -4.04 -11.49 -35.36
N ALA A 440 -4.58 -12.45 -34.62
CA ALA A 440 -5.17 -13.67 -35.13
C ALA A 440 -6.47 -13.40 -35.93
N SER A 441 -7.21 -12.34 -35.58
CA SER A 441 -8.50 -12.01 -36.21
C SER A 441 -8.38 -11.20 -37.53
N ASN A 442 -7.23 -10.55 -37.74
CA ASN A 442 -6.92 -9.74 -38.94
C ASN A 442 -6.26 -10.59 -40.04
#